data_e171d4689a39b9a715737335182ab656
#
_entry.id   e171d4689a39b9a715737335182ab656
#
_cell.length_a   1.000
_cell.length_b   1.000
_cell.length_c   1.000
_cell.angle_alpha   90.00
_cell.angle_beta   90.00
_cell.angle_gamma   90.00
#
_symmetry.space_group_name_H-M   'P 1'
#
loop_
_entity.id
_entity.type
_entity.pdbx_description
1 polymer ?
#
loop_
_entity_poly.entity_id
_entity_poly.type
_entity_poly.pdbx_seq_one_letter_code
_entity_poly.pdbx_strand_id
1 'polypeptide(L)'
;IPSNVDIADAGAVAEELGHVKPDVVINCVGKTGTPNVDWCEDHKEETFRSNVTGPIVLLEECRKRGIHWVHVSSGCVYSGDNGGRGYGEDDAPNFQGSFYSRTKQWTDAMLREFSDPVAGKGGILILRIRMPFSPDAHPKNLLTKIV
;
A
#
# COMPACT_ATOMS: atom_id res chain seq x y z
N ILE A 1 9.16 -9.06 7.27
CA ILE A 1 9.41 -8.19 8.42
C ILE A 1 8.63 -8.76 9.60
N PRO A 2 9.26 -8.95 10.77
CA PRO A 2 8.57 -9.40 11.98
C PRO A 2 7.38 -8.51 12.34
N SER A 3 6.35 -9.09 12.97
CA SER A 3 5.11 -8.37 13.30
C SER A 3 5.27 -7.24 14.33
N ASN A 4 6.41 -7.19 15.00
CA ASN A 4 6.76 -6.18 15.99
C ASN A 4 7.54 -4.98 15.43
N VAL A 5 7.88 -4.97 14.14
CA VAL A 5 8.55 -3.83 13.49
C VAL A 5 7.51 -2.82 13.00
N ASP A 6 7.54 -1.62 13.56
CA ASP A 6 6.74 -0.50 13.04
C ASP A 6 7.43 0.06 11.79
N ILE A 7 6.80 -0.06 10.63
CA ILE A 7 7.35 0.43 9.37
C ILE A 7 7.47 1.97 9.30
N ALA A 8 6.85 2.70 10.23
CA ALA A 8 6.99 4.14 10.37
C ALA A 8 8.15 4.54 11.31
N ASP A 9 8.91 3.58 11.81
CA ASP A 9 10.16 3.79 12.56
C ASP A 9 11.35 3.50 11.65
N ALA A 10 12.02 4.55 11.21
CA ALA A 10 13.16 4.45 10.30
C ALA A 10 14.33 3.64 10.88
N GLY A 11 14.56 3.73 12.20
CA GLY A 11 15.61 2.97 12.88
C GLY A 11 15.31 1.47 12.87
N ALA A 12 14.09 1.09 13.24
CA ALA A 12 13.65 -0.30 13.25
C ALA A 12 13.64 -0.91 11.84
N VAL A 13 13.19 -0.14 10.83
CA VAL A 13 13.23 -0.57 9.42
C VAL A 13 14.67 -0.73 8.93
N ALA A 14 15.55 0.23 9.25
CA ALA A 14 16.95 0.18 8.83
C ALA A 14 17.69 -1.03 9.42
N GLU A 15 17.45 -1.33 10.71
CA GLU A 15 18.02 -2.48 11.40
C GLU A 15 17.56 -3.80 10.75
N GLU A 16 16.24 -3.96 10.54
CA GLU A 16 15.68 -5.17 9.96
C GLU A 16 16.17 -5.40 8.53
N LEU A 17 16.18 -4.36 7.67
CA LEU A 17 16.71 -4.48 6.32
C LEU A 17 18.21 -4.76 6.29
N GLY A 18 18.96 -4.24 7.26
CA GLY A 18 20.39 -4.52 7.43
C GLY A 18 20.65 -5.97 7.86
N HIS A 19 19.76 -6.55 8.64
CA HIS A 19 19.81 -7.94 9.09
C HIS A 19 19.42 -8.92 7.98
N VAL A 20 18.26 -8.71 7.35
CA VAL A 20 17.70 -9.63 6.35
C VAL A 20 18.39 -9.50 4.99
N LYS A 21 18.81 -8.30 4.60
CA LYS A 21 19.45 -7.97 3.30
C LYS A 21 18.67 -8.50 2.10
N PRO A 22 17.36 -8.18 1.97
CA PRO A 22 16.54 -8.68 0.89
C PRO A 22 16.88 -8.00 -0.44
N ASP A 23 16.65 -8.69 -1.56
CA ASP A 23 16.70 -8.09 -2.91
C ASP A 23 15.41 -7.34 -3.23
N VAL A 24 14.28 -7.78 -2.67
CA VAL A 24 12.95 -7.24 -2.89
C VAL A 24 12.20 -7.12 -1.58
N VAL A 25 11.54 -5.99 -1.36
CA VAL A 25 10.59 -5.77 -0.25
C VAL A 25 9.19 -5.61 -0.82
N ILE A 26 8.25 -6.42 -0.35
CA ILE A 26 6.83 -6.31 -0.70
C ILE A 26 6.08 -5.74 0.49
N ASN A 27 5.62 -4.49 0.37
CA ASN A 27 4.85 -3.82 1.40
C ASN A 27 3.36 -4.13 1.27
N CYS A 28 2.88 -5.02 2.12
CA CYS A 28 1.45 -5.33 2.28
C CYS A 28 0.85 -4.63 3.51
N VAL A 29 1.61 -3.81 4.21
CA VAL A 29 1.12 -3.11 5.40
C VAL A 29 0.13 -2.02 4.99
N GLY A 30 -0.96 -1.95 5.74
CA GLY A 30 -1.95 -0.91 5.56
C GLY A 30 -3.11 -1.06 6.54
N LYS A 31 -3.57 0.08 7.05
CA LYS A 31 -4.72 0.14 7.95
C LYS A 31 -5.98 0.24 7.11
N THR A 32 -6.87 -0.74 7.25
CA THR A 32 -8.18 -0.78 6.60
C THR A 32 -9.33 -0.64 7.60
N GLY A 33 -9.00 -0.60 8.90
CA GLY A 33 -9.97 -0.56 9.98
C GLY A 33 -10.78 -1.86 10.19
N THR A 34 -11.64 -1.82 11.17
CA THR A 34 -12.57 -2.90 11.52
C THR A 34 -13.87 -2.26 11.99
N PRO A 35 -15.04 -2.61 11.47
CA PRO A 35 -15.32 -3.71 10.53
C PRO A 35 -14.94 -3.39 9.06
N ASN A 36 -14.78 -2.13 8.69
CA ASN A 36 -14.49 -1.66 7.33
C ASN A 36 -13.65 -0.36 7.33
N VAL A 37 -13.48 0.26 6.16
CA VAL A 37 -12.66 1.46 5.99
C VAL A 37 -13.25 2.73 6.61
N ASP A 38 -14.52 2.74 7.02
CA ASP A 38 -15.15 3.91 7.69
C ASP A 38 -14.49 4.19 9.04
N TRP A 39 -13.97 3.15 9.69
CA TRP A 39 -13.15 3.27 10.90
C TRP A 39 -12.02 4.30 10.72
N CYS A 40 -11.45 4.40 9.53
CA CYS A 40 -10.36 5.32 9.23
C CYS A 40 -10.75 6.79 9.31
N GLU A 41 -12.05 7.13 9.23
CA GLU A 41 -12.53 8.52 9.37
C GLU A 41 -12.32 9.05 10.79
N ASP A 42 -12.48 8.18 11.79
CA ASP A 42 -12.33 8.55 13.21
C ASP A 42 -10.91 8.30 13.74
N HIS A 43 -10.06 7.59 12.97
CA HIS A 43 -8.70 7.18 13.37
C HIS A 43 -7.66 7.67 12.34
N LYS A 44 -7.71 8.96 12.01
CA LYS A 44 -6.91 9.53 10.92
C LYS A 44 -5.42 9.47 11.17
N GLU A 45 -4.97 9.73 12.40
CA GLU A 45 -3.54 9.70 12.75
C GLU A 45 -2.94 8.31 12.57
N GLU A 46 -3.61 7.29 13.10
CA GLU A 46 -3.17 5.92 12.98
C GLU A 46 -3.22 5.43 11.52
N THR A 47 -4.28 5.81 10.80
CA THR A 47 -4.42 5.48 9.38
C THR A 47 -3.33 6.16 8.55
N PHE A 48 -3.07 7.46 8.79
CA PHE A 48 -2.03 8.20 8.09
C PHE A 48 -0.64 7.61 8.38
N ARG A 49 -0.35 7.34 9.65
CA ARG A 49 0.92 6.72 10.04
C ARG A 49 1.17 5.41 9.31
N SER A 50 0.17 4.52 9.26
CA SER A 50 0.29 3.22 8.62
C SER A 50 0.29 3.27 7.09
N ASN A 51 -0.55 4.13 6.48
CA ASN A 51 -0.81 4.11 5.04
C ASN A 51 0.05 5.13 4.26
N VAL A 52 0.62 6.12 4.94
CA VAL A 52 1.44 7.15 4.30
C VAL A 52 2.85 7.17 4.88
N THR A 53 3.00 7.47 6.18
CA THR A 53 4.33 7.61 6.80
C THR A 53 5.15 6.33 6.67
N GLY A 54 4.58 5.19 7.04
CA GLY A 54 5.28 3.90 6.98
C GLY A 54 5.78 3.53 5.59
N PRO A 55 4.95 3.57 4.54
CA PRO A 55 5.39 3.35 3.17
C PRO A 55 6.51 4.30 2.71
N ILE A 56 6.49 5.58 3.11
CA ILE A 56 7.54 6.54 2.75
C ILE A 56 8.87 6.21 3.44
N VAL A 57 8.83 5.90 4.73
CA VAL A 57 10.01 5.45 5.49
C VAL A 57 10.61 4.19 4.86
N LEU A 58 9.76 3.21 4.56
CA LEU A 58 10.18 1.96 3.96
C LEU A 58 10.78 2.18 2.55
N LEU A 59 10.18 3.06 1.73
CA LEU A 59 10.72 3.46 0.44
C LEU A 59 12.12 4.06 0.59
N GLU A 60 12.28 5.03 1.50
CA GLU A 60 13.55 5.69 1.73
C GLU A 60 14.66 4.71 2.10
N GLU A 61 14.37 3.80 3.03
CA GLU A 61 15.33 2.80 3.50
C GLU A 61 15.66 1.74 2.42
N CYS A 62 14.69 1.35 1.60
CA CYS A 62 14.92 0.48 0.45
C CYS A 62 15.80 1.16 -0.61
N ARG A 63 15.53 2.43 -0.93
CA ARG A 63 16.33 3.18 -1.92
C ARG A 63 17.79 3.36 -1.49
N LYS A 64 18.05 3.69 -0.22
CA LYS A 64 19.40 3.80 0.34
C LYS A 64 20.24 2.52 0.11
N ARG A 65 19.57 1.36 0.00
CA ARG A 65 20.18 0.04 -0.14
C ARG A 65 20.10 -0.56 -1.54
N GLY A 66 19.47 0.14 -2.48
CA GLY A 66 19.22 -0.37 -3.84
C GLY A 66 18.27 -1.57 -3.89
N ILE A 67 17.38 -1.70 -2.90
CA ILE A 67 16.39 -2.78 -2.79
C ILE A 67 15.21 -2.45 -3.68
N HIS A 68 14.73 -3.42 -4.47
CA HIS A 68 13.49 -3.28 -5.21
C HIS A 68 12.29 -3.25 -4.27
N TRP A 69 11.33 -2.36 -4.55
CA TRP A 69 10.19 -2.16 -3.66
C TRP A 69 8.87 -2.32 -4.39
N VAL A 70 8.00 -3.16 -3.82
CA VAL A 70 6.64 -3.40 -4.30
C VAL A 70 5.67 -2.87 -3.27
N HIS A 71 4.77 -1.97 -3.67
CA HIS A 71 3.72 -1.44 -2.81
C HIS A 71 2.36 -2.00 -3.20
N VAL A 72 1.73 -2.70 -2.27
CA VAL A 72 0.35 -3.15 -2.44
C VAL A 72 -0.58 -1.98 -2.07
N SER A 73 -1.11 -1.35 -3.10
CA SER A 73 -2.10 -0.29 -3.02
C SER A 73 -3.52 -0.83 -3.19
N SER A 74 -4.48 0.01 -3.51
CA SER A 74 -5.89 -0.34 -3.53
C SER A 74 -6.62 0.18 -4.76
N GLY A 75 -7.45 -0.65 -5.36
CA GLY A 75 -8.43 -0.23 -6.36
C GLY A 75 -9.61 0.57 -5.78
N CYS A 76 -9.72 0.71 -4.44
CA CYS A 76 -10.70 1.59 -3.80
C CYS A 76 -10.45 3.09 -4.05
N VAL A 77 -9.41 3.43 -4.81
CA VAL A 77 -9.16 4.78 -5.30
C VAL A 77 -10.02 5.17 -6.51
N TYR A 78 -10.77 4.22 -7.04
CA TYR A 78 -11.67 4.44 -8.17
C TYR A 78 -13.15 4.27 -7.76
N SER A 79 -14.04 5.01 -8.43
CA SER A 79 -15.49 4.92 -8.31
C SER A 79 -16.13 4.84 -9.70
N GLY A 80 -17.19 4.03 -9.81
CA GLY A 80 -17.86 3.76 -11.08
C GLY A 80 -17.10 2.75 -11.93
N ASP A 81 -17.51 2.64 -13.19
CA ASP A 81 -16.99 1.70 -14.18
C ASP A 81 -16.29 2.37 -15.37
N ASN A 82 -16.10 3.69 -15.29
CA ASN A 82 -15.49 4.48 -16.36
C ASN A 82 -16.24 4.31 -17.73
N GLY A 83 -17.57 4.31 -17.70
CA GLY A 83 -18.40 4.10 -18.89
C GLY A 83 -18.33 2.67 -19.43
N GLY A 84 -18.13 1.68 -18.58
CA GLY A 84 -18.01 0.26 -18.92
C GLY A 84 -16.61 -0.18 -19.38
N ARG A 85 -15.67 0.77 -19.52
CA ARG A 85 -14.29 0.49 -19.96
C ARG A 85 -13.43 -0.08 -18.82
N GLY A 86 -13.78 0.23 -17.57
CA GLY A 86 -12.92 -0.01 -16.40
C GLY A 86 -11.79 1.02 -16.30
N TYR A 87 -10.85 0.77 -15.38
CA TYR A 87 -9.69 1.63 -15.14
C TYR A 87 -8.39 0.87 -15.42
N GLY A 88 -7.50 1.50 -16.17
CA GLY A 88 -6.15 1.02 -16.43
C GLY A 88 -5.12 1.59 -15.43
N GLU A 89 -3.87 1.20 -15.64
CA GLU A 89 -2.75 1.57 -14.78
C GLU A 89 -2.48 3.07 -14.77
N ASP A 90 -2.72 3.75 -15.90
CA ASP A 90 -2.44 5.17 -16.08
C ASP A 90 -3.64 6.06 -15.75
N ASP A 91 -4.83 5.48 -15.55
CA ASP A 91 -6.00 6.26 -15.20
C ASP A 91 -5.84 6.92 -13.81
N ALA A 92 -6.15 8.21 -13.76
CA ALA A 92 -6.06 8.96 -12.51
C ALA A 92 -7.13 8.49 -11.52
N PRO A 93 -6.80 8.35 -10.21
CA PRO A 93 -7.78 8.09 -9.17
C PRO A 93 -8.88 9.15 -9.15
N ASN A 94 -10.14 8.73 -8.99
CA ASN A 94 -11.31 9.62 -9.03
C ASN A 94 -12.20 9.53 -7.78
N PHE A 95 -11.86 8.73 -6.76
CA PHE A 95 -12.66 8.56 -5.56
C PHE A 95 -12.01 9.17 -4.32
N GLN A 96 -12.62 10.23 -3.78
CA GLN A 96 -12.17 10.96 -2.59
C GLN A 96 -13.07 10.72 -1.35
N GLY A 97 -14.01 9.78 -1.45
CA GLY A 97 -15.10 9.61 -0.48
C GLY A 97 -14.70 9.03 0.87
N SER A 98 -13.50 8.44 1.02
CA SER A 98 -13.03 7.95 2.31
C SER A 98 -11.59 8.40 2.62
N PHE A 99 -11.29 8.58 3.91
CA PHE A 99 -9.93 8.89 4.35
C PHE A 99 -8.94 7.80 3.94
N TYR A 100 -9.35 6.53 4.05
CA TYR A 100 -8.58 5.40 3.57
C TYR A 100 -8.18 5.57 2.09
N SER A 101 -9.15 5.84 1.21
CA SER A 101 -8.87 6.01 -0.22
C SER A 101 -7.96 7.20 -0.49
N ARG A 102 -8.16 8.33 0.23
CA ARG A 102 -7.27 9.49 0.12
C ARG A 102 -5.84 9.16 0.52
N THR A 103 -5.63 8.44 1.64
CA THR A 103 -4.27 8.04 2.06
C THR A 103 -3.58 7.15 1.03
N LYS A 104 -4.30 6.21 0.41
CA LYS A 104 -3.76 5.38 -0.66
C LYS A 104 -3.39 6.19 -1.90
N GLN A 105 -4.22 7.16 -2.30
CA GLN A 105 -3.93 8.05 -3.42
C GLN A 105 -2.70 8.92 -3.17
N TRP A 106 -2.58 9.52 -1.98
CA TRP A 106 -1.41 10.34 -1.63
C TRP A 106 -0.12 9.54 -1.69
N THR A 107 -0.14 8.34 -1.14
CA THR A 107 1.02 7.43 -1.18
C THR A 107 1.35 7.04 -2.62
N ASP A 108 0.38 6.60 -3.41
CA ASP A 108 0.59 6.24 -4.82
C ASP A 108 1.18 7.41 -5.62
N ALA A 109 0.67 8.63 -5.42
CA ALA A 109 1.16 9.82 -6.11
C ALA A 109 2.63 10.11 -5.74
N MET A 110 2.96 10.07 -4.44
CA MET A 110 4.34 10.28 -3.99
C MET A 110 5.29 9.21 -4.54
N LEU A 111 4.88 7.95 -4.52
CA LEU A 111 5.70 6.85 -5.01
C LEU A 111 5.99 6.95 -6.51
N ARG A 112 5.05 7.44 -7.29
CA ARG A 112 5.22 7.65 -8.74
C ARG A 112 6.31 8.66 -9.05
N GLU A 113 6.50 9.71 -8.24
CA GLU A 113 7.57 10.69 -8.41
C GLU A 113 8.97 10.06 -8.26
N PHE A 114 9.07 8.93 -7.56
CA PHE A 114 10.32 8.19 -7.35
C PHE A 114 10.45 6.97 -8.25
N SER A 115 9.43 6.63 -9.04
CA SER A 115 9.50 5.51 -9.97
C SER A 115 10.24 5.94 -11.23
N ASP A 116 11.47 5.44 -11.38
CA ASP A 116 12.24 5.55 -12.62
C ASP A 116 12.13 4.23 -13.38
N PRO A 117 11.45 4.19 -14.52
CA PRO A 117 11.30 2.97 -15.31
C PRO A 117 12.63 2.44 -15.88
N VAL A 118 13.70 3.24 -15.82
CA VAL A 118 15.04 2.90 -16.33
C VAL A 118 16.00 2.50 -15.21
N ALA A 119 15.66 2.73 -13.95
CA ALA A 119 16.51 2.42 -12.81
C ALA A 119 16.66 0.90 -12.62
N GLY A 120 17.82 0.35 -12.91
CA GLY A 120 18.11 -1.08 -12.84
C GLY A 120 18.03 -1.68 -11.42
N LYS A 121 18.46 -0.96 -10.38
CA LYS A 121 18.33 -1.35 -8.96
C LYS A 121 17.49 -0.33 -8.21
N GLY A 122 16.66 -0.81 -7.27
CA GLY A 122 15.81 0.05 -6.47
C GLY A 122 14.55 0.53 -7.19
N GLY A 123 14.07 -0.21 -8.19
CA GLY A 123 12.81 0.07 -8.89
C GLY A 123 11.61 -0.05 -7.97
N ILE A 124 10.53 0.68 -8.31
CA ILE A 124 9.26 0.70 -7.57
C ILE A 124 8.17 0.12 -8.45
N LEU A 125 7.40 -0.82 -7.89
CA LEU A 125 6.18 -1.37 -8.48
C LEU A 125 4.99 -1.09 -7.56
N ILE A 126 3.95 -0.44 -8.09
CA ILE A 126 2.69 -0.20 -7.37
C ILE A 126 1.63 -1.17 -7.90
N LEU A 127 1.11 -2.02 -7.03
CA LEU A 127 0.05 -2.98 -7.34
C LEU A 127 -1.27 -2.50 -6.74
N ARG A 128 -2.21 -2.05 -7.57
CA ARG A 128 -3.58 -1.70 -7.15
C ARG A 128 -4.46 -2.93 -7.20
N ILE A 129 -4.68 -3.55 -6.05
CA ILE A 129 -5.56 -4.71 -5.94
C ILE A 129 -6.94 -4.30 -5.41
N ARG A 130 -7.98 -5.03 -5.81
CA ARG A 130 -9.32 -4.84 -5.28
C ARG A 130 -9.93 -6.19 -4.92
N MET A 131 -10.39 -6.30 -3.65
CA MET A 131 -11.09 -7.46 -3.13
C MET A 131 -10.37 -8.80 -3.42
N PRO A 132 -9.10 -8.95 -3.02
CA PRO A 132 -8.41 -10.23 -3.18
C PRO A 132 -9.16 -11.30 -2.41
N PHE A 133 -9.15 -12.52 -2.94
CA PHE A 133 -9.80 -13.66 -2.31
C PHE A 133 -8.86 -14.87 -2.29
N SER A 134 -9.14 -15.78 -1.38
CA SER A 134 -8.44 -17.04 -1.23
C SER A 134 -9.46 -18.17 -1.03
N PRO A 135 -9.10 -19.43 -1.27
CA PRO A 135 -9.96 -20.57 -0.96
C PRO A 135 -10.21 -20.75 0.55
N ASP A 136 -9.34 -20.15 1.39
CA ASP A 136 -9.45 -20.28 2.84
C ASP A 136 -10.55 -19.40 3.40
N ALA A 137 -11.36 -19.94 4.32
CA ALA A 137 -12.39 -19.17 4.99
C ALA A 137 -11.76 -18.13 5.94
N HIS A 138 -12.04 -16.85 5.69
CA HIS A 138 -11.59 -15.74 6.53
C HIS A 138 -12.62 -14.60 6.51
N PRO A 139 -12.94 -13.93 7.63
CA PRO A 139 -13.96 -12.87 7.69
C PRO A 139 -13.75 -11.70 6.72
N LYS A 140 -12.51 -11.43 6.30
CA LYS A 140 -12.18 -10.40 5.31
C LYS A 140 -12.14 -10.93 3.87
N ASN A 141 -12.25 -12.23 3.66
CA ASN A 141 -12.25 -12.84 2.33
C ASN A 141 -13.58 -12.57 1.63
N LEU A 142 -13.53 -12.09 0.38
CA LEU A 142 -14.72 -11.81 -0.42
C LEU A 142 -15.64 -13.04 -0.50
N LEU A 143 -15.10 -14.22 -0.80
CA LEU A 143 -15.91 -15.44 -0.93
C LEU A 143 -16.64 -15.80 0.35
N THR A 144 -16.03 -15.61 1.52
CA THR A 144 -16.68 -15.87 2.82
C THR A 144 -17.82 -14.89 3.11
N LYS A 145 -17.86 -13.72 2.46
CA LYS A 145 -18.92 -12.70 2.67
C LYS A 145 -20.14 -12.87 1.78
N ILE A 146 -20.04 -13.64 0.71
CA ILE A 146 -21.12 -13.83 -0.28
C ILE A 146 -21.72 -15.24 -0.22
N VAL A 147 -21.20 -16.13 0.58
CA VAL A 147 -21.76 -17.45 0.93
C VAL A 147 -22.41 -17.37 2.30
#